data_bbe66a67af53711bd28d5cd14a5781b4
#
_entry.id   bbe66a67af53711bd28d5cd14a5781b4
#
_cell.length_a   1.000
_cell.length_b   1.000
_cell.length_c   1.000
_cell.angle_alpha   90.00
_cell.angle_beta   90.00
_cell.angle_gamma   90.00
#
_symmetry.space_group_name_H-M   'P 1'
#
loop_
_entity.id
_entity.type
_entity.pdbx_description
1 polymer ?
#
loop_
_entity_poly.entity_id
_entity_poly.type
_entity_poly.pdbx_seq_one_letter_code
_entity_poly.pdbx_strand_id
1 'polypeptide(L)'
;MPNPAEKQIIEQLRSVIAAVDQIIARSRYDDLSDLSEADLRLGLSRLRAAVERLSSGNSSYTRDLKHIDSKGWRGGQGLSMYRGVAQSLLEDMVAGYTRSLQELIHSDVFSDYFDMAEHLLESGYKDAAAVITGSTLEGHLRNLCRKHGVDVDRTTPQGTVPKKADALNADLATAGIFGKLDHKNITAWLDLRNKAAHGHYAEYTKEQVSLLLSSVRDFVTRLPA
;
A
#
# COMPACT_ATOMS: atom_id res chain seq x y z
N MET A 1 2.21 5.31 -17.22
CA MET A 1 1.28 6.45 -16.93
C MET A 1 0.56 6.15 -15.62
N PRO A 2 0.32 7.15 -14.76
CA PRO A 2 -0.40 6.95 -13.51
C PRO A 2 -1.83 6.49 -13.78
N ASN A 3 -2.32 5.54 -12.96
CA ASN A 3 -3.70 5.06 -13.03
C ASN A 3 -4.70 6.15 -12.57
N PRO A 4 -6.03 5.99 -12.78
CA PRO A 4 -7.02 6.99 -12.39
C PRO A 4 -6.98 7.38 -10.90
N ALA A 5 -6.72 6.42 -10.00
CA ALA A 5 -6.62 6.68 -8.56
C ALA A 5 -5.35 7.47 -8.22
N GLU A 6 -4.21 7.11 -8.83
CA GLU A 6 -2.95 7.87 -8.69
C GLU A 6 -3.10 9.32 -9.17
N LYS A 7 -3.78 9.53 -10.31
CA LYS A 7 -4.06 10.88 -10.81
C LYS A 7 -4.87 11.71 -9.82
N GLN A 8 -5.88 11.09 -9.21
CA GLN A 8 -6.72 11.75 -8.21
C GLN A 8 -5.92 12.14 -6.96
N ILE A 9 -5.02 11.26 -6.50
CA ILE A 9 -4.15 11.51 -5.36
C ILE A 9 -3.15 12.64 -5.66
N ILE A 10 -2.51 12.61 -6.83
CA ILE A 10 -1.60 13.67 -7.30
C ILE A 10 -2.33 15.02 -7.33
N GLU A 11 -3.56 15.04 -7.85
CA GLU A 11 -4.34 16.27 -7.92
C GLU A 11 -4.76 16.79 -6.54
N GLN A 12 -5.09 15.90 -5.60
CA GLN A 12 -5.36 16.29 -4.21
C GLN A 12 -4.13 16.92 -3.55
N LEU A 13 -2.94 16.34 -3.70
CA LEU A 13 -1.72 16.91 -3.14
C LEU A 13 -1.38 18.25 -3.78
N ARG A 14 -1.55 18.36 -5.09
CA ARG A 14 -1.36 19.60 -5.84
C ARG A 14 -2.30 20.72 -5.34
N SER A 15 -3.56 20.39 -5.09
CA SER A 15 -4.54 21.31 -4.54
C SER A 15 -4.19 21.80 -3.13
N VAL A 16 -3.67 20.91 -2.28
CA VAL A 16 -3.21 21.28 -0.92
C VAL A 16 -2.02 22.24 -0.99
N ILE A 17 -1.02 21.95 -1.83
CA ILE A 17 0.16 22.80 -2.03
C ILE A 17 -0.29 24.16 -2.57
N ALA A 18 -1.12 24.21 -3.59
CA ALA A 18 -1.63 25.45 -4.16
C ALA A 18 -2.38 26.31 -3.13
N ALA A 19 -3.19 25.68 -2.26
CA ALA A 19 -3.90 26.40 -1.20
C ALA A 19 -2.92 27.01 -0.17
N VAL A 20 -1.81 26.34 0.13
CA VAL A 20 -0.77 26.88 0.99
C VAL A 20 0.04 27.97 0.30
N ASP A 21 0.34 27.83 -0.98
CA ASP A 21 1.01 28.85 -1.78
C ASP A 21 0.18 30.15 -1.82
N GLN A 22 -1.17 30.06 -1.84
CA GLN A 22 -2.04 31.23 -1.69
C GLN A 22 -1.92 31.90 -0.30
N ILE A 23 -1.67 31.14 0.76
CA ILE A 23 -1.42 31.71 2.09
C ILE A 23 -0.05 32.42 2.08
N ILE A 24 1.00 31.77 1.59
CA ILE A 24 2.36 32.32 1.48
C ILE A 24 2.37 33.60 0.64
N ALA A 25 1.64 33.63 -0.48
CA ALA A 25 1.57 34.77 -1.38
C ALA A 25 0.94 36.05 -0.75
N ARG A 26 0.31 35.94 0.43
CA ARG A 26 -0.20 37.11 1.17
C ARG A 26 0.91 37.81 1.95
N SER A 27 2.01 37.15 2.18
CA SER A 27 3.15 37.73 2.89
C SER A 27 3.90 38.72 1.98
N ARG A 28 4.40 39.78 2.61
CA ARG A 28 5.28 40.77 1.99
C ARG A 28 6.77 40.49 2.26
N TYR A 29 7.02 39.52 3.16
CA TYR A 29 8.38 39.18 3.60
C TYR A 29 8.66 37.70 3.31
N ASP A 30 9.89 37.40 2.93
CA ASP A 30 10.33 36.03 2.61
C ASP A 30 10.29 35.09 3.83
N ASP A 31 10.40 35.65 5.04
CA ASP A 31 10.34 34.90 6.30
C ASP A 31 8.89 34.65 6.80
N LEU A 32 7.89 35.19 6.08
CA LEU A 32 6.45 35.06 6.37
C LEU A 32 6.08 35.65 7.76
N SER A 33 6.86 36.58 8.27
CA SER A 33 6.67 37.13 9.62
C SER A 33 5.41 37.97 9.79
N ASP A 34 4.81 38.45 8.71
CA ASP A 34 3.59 39.24 8.69
C ASP A 34 2.31 38.40 8.55
N LEU A 35 2.44 37.08 8.39
CA LEU A 35 1.26 36.18 8.37
C LEU A 35 0.76 35.94 9.80
N SER A 36 -0.56 35.79 9.91
CA SER A 36 -1.18 35.43 11.19
C SER A 36 -0.77 34.03 11.64
N GLU A 37 -0.69 33.80 12.96
CA GLU A 37 -0.42 32.47 13.52
C GLU A 37 -1.47 31.45 13.06
N ALA A 38 -2.71 31.89 12.86
CA ALA A 38 -3.80 31.04 12.37
C ALA A 38 -3.54 30.56 10.93
N ASP A 39 -3.09 31.45 10.04
CA ASP A 39 -2.76 31.10 8.64
C ASP A 39 -1.57 30.15 8.58
N LEU A 40 -0.52 30.43 9.38
CA LEU A 40 0.66 29.56 9.47
C LEU A 40 0.31 28.16 9.99
N ARG A 41 -0.50 28.06 11.04
CA ARG A 41 -0.98 26.78 11.58
C ARG A 41 -1.86 26.04 10.60
N LEU A 42 -2.74 26.73 9.86
CA LEU A 42 -3.60 26.14 8.84
C LEU A 42 -2.76 25.50 7.74
N GLY A 43 -1.76 26.22 7.24
CA GLY A 43 -0.84 25.70 6.22
C GLY A 43 -0.04 24.50 6.69
N LEU A 44 0.58 24.58 7.87
CA LEU A 44 1.33 23.47 8.49
C LEU A 44 0.47 22.21 8.66
N SER A 45 -0.74 22.36 9.23
CA SER A 45 -1.63 21.23 9.48
C SER A 45 -2.09 20.57 8.18
N ARG A 46 -2.39 21.34 7.13
CA ARG A 46 -2.80 20.81 5.82
C ARG A 46 -1.68 20.04 5.15
N LEU A 47 -0.46 20.58 5.11
CA LEU A 47 0.69 19.91 4.52
C LEU A 47 1.06 18.65 5.30
N ARG A 48 1.10 18.72 6.63
CA ARG A 48 1.33 17.53 7.48
C ARG A 48 0.35 16.43 7.17
N ALA A 49 -0.96 16.72 7.27
CA ALA A 49 -2.01 15.75 7.06
C ALA A 49 -1.98 15.15 5.64
N ALA A 50 -1.59 15.93 4.63
CA ALA A 50 -1.42 15.44 3.27
C ALA A 50 -0.23 14.47 3.16
N VAL A 51 0.95 14.85 3.66
CA VAL A 51 2.14 14.00 3.61
C VAL A 51 1.94 12.72 4.41
N GLU A 52 1.45 12.80 5.66
CA GLU A 52 1.21 11.63 6.52
C GLU A 52 0.18 10.66 5.93
N ARG A 53 -0.84 11.17 5.24
CA ARG A 53 -1.88 10.37 4.58
C ARG A 53 -1.41 9.71 3.30
N LEU A 54 -0.52 10.36 2.55
CA LEU A 54 -0.08 9.94 1.21
C LEU A 54 1.28 9.25 1.21
N SER A 55 1.98 9.23 2.33
CA SER A 55 3.23 8.51 2.50
C SER A 55 3.14 7.54 3.68
N SER A 56 3.96 6.46 3.68
CA SER A 56 3.97 5.54 4.82
C SER A 56 4.48 6.21 6.10
N GLY A 57 4.07 5.70 7.27
CA GLY A 57 4.50 6.23 8.58
C GLY A 57 6.02 6.19 8.80
N ASN A 58 6.75 5.37 8.05
CA ASN A 58 8.22 5.24 8.07
C ASN A 58 8.91 5.79 6.81
N SER A 59 8.20 6.53 5.95
CA SER A 59 8.79 7.12 4.74
C SER A 59 9.86 8.17 5.10
N SER A 60 10.73 8.49 4.13
CA SER A 60 11.66 9.62 4.25
C SER A 60 10.91 10.91 4.53
N TYR A 61 9.79 11.15 3.86
CA TYR A 61 8.97 12.36 4.03
C TYR A 61 8.43 12.50 5.46
N THR A 62 7.91 11.43 6.06
CA THR A 62 7.43 11.48 7.47
C THR A 62 8.58 11.64 8.47
N ARG A 63 9.76 11.09 8.17
CA ARG A 63 10.97 11.35 8.99
C ARG A 63 11.42 12.79 8.90
N ASP A 64 11.37 13.40 7.71
CA ASP A 64 11.72 14.80 7.50
C ASP A 64 10.76 15.72 8.25
N LEU A 65 9.44 15.45 8.24
CA LEU A 65 8.48 16.22 9.06
C LEU A 65 8.82 16.13 10.56
N LYS A 66 9.10 14.93 11.06
CA LYS A 66 9.51 14.73 12.47
C LYS A 66 10.81 15.45 12.79
N HIS A 67 11.77 15.47 11.85
CA HIS A 67 13.02 16.19 12.02
C HIS A 67 12.79 17.71 12.09
N ILE A 68 11.97 18.28 11.21
CA ILE A 68 11.58 19.70 11.23
C ILE A 68 10.96 20.05 12.58
N ASP A 69 10.05 19.22 13.09
CA ASP A 69 9.43 19.43 14.41
C ASP A 69 10.46 19.39 15.54
N SER A 70 11.39 18.43 15.50
CA SER A 70 12.42 18.26 16.53
C SER A 70 13.39 19.43 16.62
N LYS A 71 13.61 20.15 15.51
CA LYS A 71 14.42 21.37 15.47
C LYS A 71 13.70 22.62 15.97
N GLY A 72 12.38 22.49 16.24
CA GLY A 72 11.57 23.60 16.70
C GLY A 72 11.30 24.67 15.65
N TRP A 73 11.52 24.37 14.37
CA TRP A 73 11.20 25.29 13.27
C TRP A 73 9.68 25.47 13.18
N ARG A 74 9.24 26.64 13.59
CA ARG A 74 7.82 27.03 13.66
C ARG A 74 7.57 28.28 12.83
N GLY A 75 6.31 28.67 12.71
CA GLY A 75 5.95 29.87 11.95
C GLY A 75 6.26 29.75 10.47
N GLY A 76 6.72 30.82 9.86
CA GLY A 76 7.00 30.90 8.43
C GLY A 76 8.08 29.93 7.95
N GLN A 77 9.15 29.78 8.71
CA GLN A 77 10.24 28.87 8.38
C GLN A 77 9.77 27.40 8.37
N GLY A 78 8.99 27.01 9.39
CA GLY A 78 8.39 25.68 9.43
C GLY A 78 7.46 25.42 8.25
N LEU A 79 6.63 26.41 7.88
CA LEU A 79 5.71 26.32 6.75
C LEU A 79 6.45 26.11 5.43
N SER A 80 7.52 26.86 5.19
CA SER A 80 8.34 26.73 3.98
C SER A 80 8.99 25.35 3.88
N MET A 81 9.49 24.80 4.98
CA MET A 81 10.08 23.45 5.01
C MET A 81 9.05 22.35 4.77
N TYR A 82 7.89 22.44 5.43
CA TYR A 82 6.79 21.48 5.19
C TYR A 82 6.31 21.50 3.74
N ARG A 83 6.22 22.70 3.16
CA ARG A 83 5.89 22.86 1.75
C ARG A 83 6.91 22.20 0.84
N GLY A 84 8.22 22.33 1.17
CA GLY A 84 9.30 21.65 0.46
C GLY A 84 9.16 20.12 0.48
N VAL A 85 8.88 19.53 1.65
CA VAL A 85 8.65 18.08 1.79
C VAL A 85 7.43 17.63 0.95
N ALA A 86 6.32 18.37 1.00
CA ALA A 86 5.12 18.04 0.21
C ALA A 86 5.38 18.17 -1.30
N GLN A 87 6.19 19.16 -1.72
CA GLN A 87 6.57 19.34 -3.12
C GLN A 87 7.45 18.17 -3.60
N SER A 88 8.42 17.73 -2.82
CA SER A 88 9.26 16.57 -3.15
C SER A 88 8.43 15.30 -3.30
N LEU A 89 7.46 15.07 -2.38
CA LEU A 89 6.53 13.95 -2.51
C LEU A 89 5.71 14.04 -3.80
N LEU A 90 5.21 15.22 -4.16
CA LEU A 90 4.45 15.43 -5.39
C LEU A 90 5.30 15.13 -6.64
N GLU A 91 6.53 15.60 -6.67
CA GLU A 91 7.45 15.37 -7.80
C GLU A 91 7.76 13.90 -7.98
N ASP A 92 8.03 13.18 -6.87
CA ASP A 92 8.27 11.74 -6.90
C ASP A 92 7.01 10.95 -7.31
N MET A 93 5.82 11.40 -6.91
CA MET A 93 4.55 10.81 -7.39
C MET A 93 4.38 11.01 -8.90
N VAL A 94 4.64 12.19 -9.40
CA VAL A 94 4.54 12.51 -10.83
C VAL A 94 5.58 11.74 -11.65
N ALA A 95 6.79 11.59 -11.12
CA ALA A 95 7.87 10.82 -11.74
C ALA A 95 7.64 9.29 -11.70
N GLY A 96 6.63 8.83 -10.93
CA GLY A 96 6.31 7.41 -10.78
C GLY A 96 7.17 6.68 -9.75
N TYR A 97 8.03 7.37 -8.99
CA TYR A 97 8.84 6.77 -7.91
C TYR A 97 7.99 6.29 -6.73
N THR A 98 6.78 6.81 -6.56
CA THR A 98 5.82 6.37 -5.54
C THR A 98 5.15 5.03 -5.86
N ARG A 99 5.33 4.47 -7.06
CA ARG A 99 4.94 3.07 -7.31
C ARG A 99 5.68 2.14 -6.38
N SER A 100 6.97 2.40 -6.14
CA SER A 100 7.74 1.67 -5.15
C SER A 100 7.23 1.92 -3.72
N LEU A 101 6.62 3.06 -3.44
CA LEU A 101 6.06 3.36 -2.12
C LEU A 101 4.75 2.60 -1.84
N GLN A 102 3.87 2.51 -2.83
CA GLN A 102 2.68 1.64 -2.73
C GLN A 102 3.08 0.17 -2.60
N GLU A 103 4.08 -0.27 -3.36
CA GLU A 103 4.66 -1.61 -3.25
C GLU A 103 5.28 -1.84 -1.86
N LEU A 104 5.94 -0.84 -1.27
CA LEU A 104 6.49 -0.92 0.09
C LEU A 104 5.38 -0.96 1.16
N ILE A 105 4.33 -0.13 1.04
CA ILE A 105 3.19 -0.16 1.96
C ILE A 105 2.47 -1.51 1.90
N HIS A 106 2.27 -2.06 0.70
CA HIS A 106 1.71 -3.39 0.54
C HIS A 106 2.62 -4.47 1.10
N SER A 107 3.95 -4.33 0.92
CA SER A 107 4.94 -5.23 1.49
C SER A 107 4.91 -5.21 3.02
N ASP A 108 4.84 -4.04 3.65
CA ASP A 108 4.76 -3.91 5.11
C ASP A 108 3.48 -4.55 5.67
N VAL A 109 2.32 -4.26 5.08
CA VAL A 109 1.03 -4.85 5.50
C VAL A 109 1.04 -6.37 5.31
N PHE A 110 1.61 -6.88 4.22
CA PHE A 110 1.71 -8.33 4.01
C PHE A 110 2.74 -8.96 4.93
N SER A 111 3.83 -8.28 5.29
CA SER A 111 4.78 -8.74 6.29
C SER A 111 4.09 -8.96 7.63
N ASP A 112 3.30 -8.00 8.11
CA ASP A 112 2.55 -8.11 9.36
C ASP A 112 1.60 -9.31 9.38
N TYR A 113 0.93 -9.60 8.26
CA TYR A 113 0.07 -10.77 8.14
C TYR A 113 0.86 -12.10 8.12
N PHE A 114 2.02 -12.14 7.51
CA PHE A 114 2.88 -13.32 7.54
C PHE A 114 3.47 -13.57 8.93
N ASP A 115 3.86 -12.53 9.63
CA ASP A 115 4.37 -12.63 11.01
C ASP A 115 3.26 -13.08 11.97
N MET A 116 2.02 -12.59 11.77
CA MET A 116 0.84 -13.07 12.49
C MET A 116 0.56 -14.55 12.20
N ALA A 117 0.63 -14.97 10.92
CA ALA A 117 0.40 -16.37 10.54
C ALA A 117 1.48 -17.29 11.13
N GLU A 118 2.74 -16.85 11.15
CA GLU A 118 3.86 -17.58 11.75
C GLU A 118 3.65 -17.78 13.26
N HIS A 119 3.32 -16.70 13.97
CA HIS A 119 3.02 -16.77 15.41
C HIS A 119 1.85 -17.71 15.72
N LEU A 120 0.78 -17.68 14.93
CA LEU A 120 -0.34 -18.61 15.08
C LEU A 120 0.07 -20.07 14.85
N LEU A 121 0.90 -20.31 13.82
CA LEU A 121 1.40 -21.66 13.51
C LEU A 121 2.28 -22.21 14.62
N GLU A 122 3.17 -21.40 15.17
CA GLU A 122 4.02 -21.73 16.33
C GLU A 122 3.18 -22.05 17.56
N SER A 123 2.12 -21.27 17.79
CA SER A 123 1.16 -21.43 18.89
C SER A 123 0.19 -22.61 18.70
N GLY A 124 0.33 -23.39 17.59
CA GLY A 124 -0.50 -24.57 17.33
C GLY A 124 -1.81 -24.32 16.57
N TYR A 125 -2.08 -23.08 16.17
CA TYR A 125 -3.29 -22.70 15.43
C TYR A 125 -3.07 -22.77 13.91
N LYS A 126 -2.72 -23.98 13.40
CA LYS A 126 -2.41 -24.22 11.98
C LYS A 126 -3.51 -23.76 11.03
N ASP A 127 -4.76 -23.90 11.42
CA ASP A 127 -5.93 -23.61 10.57
C ASP A 127 -6.09 -22.09 10.38
N ALA A 128 -5.95 -21.32 11.45
CA ALA A 128 -5.94 -19.85 11.40
C ALA A 128 -4.74 -19.33 10.58
N ALA A 129 -3.56 -19.90 10.77
CA ALA A 129 -2.37 -19.56 10.00
C ALA A 129 -2.58 -19.80 8.48
N ALA A 130 -3.18 -20.93 8.11
CA ALA A 130 -3.49 -21.27 6.72
C ALA A 130 -4.49 -20.28 6.09
N VAL A 131 -5.54 -19.89 6.83
CA VAL A 131 -6.54 -18.91 6.37
C VAL A 131 -5.90 -17.53 6.17
N ILE A 132 -5.10 -17.04 7.11
CA ILE A 132 -4.44 -15.73 7.01
C ILE A 132 -3.47 -15.74 5.82
N THR A 133 -2.61 -16.75 5.71
CA THR A 133 -1.64 -16.87 4.60
C THR A 133 -2.35 -16.87 3.25
N GLY A 134 -3.41 -17.66 3.10
CA GLY A 134 -4.13 -17.73 1.83
C GLY A 134 -4.95 -16.49 1.52
N SER A 135 -5.45 -15.77 2.53
CA SER A 135 -6.12 -14.48 2.34
C SER A 135 -5.14 -13.39 1.91
N THR A 136 -3.92 -13.41 2.46
CA THR A 136 -2.81 -12.54 2.04
C THR A 136 -2.44 -12.80 0.57
N LEU A 137 -2.35 -14.08 0.17
CA LEU A 137 -2.11 -14.47 -1.22
C LEU A 137 -3.22 -13.95 -2.15
N GLU A 138 -4.50 -14.12 -1.77
CA GLU A 138 -5.63 -13.61 -2.58
C GLU A 138 -5.56 -12.09 -2.75
N GLY A 139 -5.27 -11.35 -1.68
CA GLY A 139 -5.07 -9.90 -1.72
C GLY A 139 -3.93 -9.51 -2.66
N HIS A 140 -2.82 -10.23 -2.60
CA HIS A 140 -1.67 -10.02 -3.47
C HIS A 140 -1.98 -10.27 -4.95
N LEU A 141 -2.67 -11.37 -5.27
CA LEU A 141 -3.12 -11.67 -6.65
C LEU A 141 -4.02 -10.55 -7.20
N ARG A 142 -4.94 -10.01 -6.38
CA ARG A 142 -5.77 -8.85 -6.77
C ARG A 142 -4.94 -7.62 -7.10
N ASN A 143 -3.92 -7.36 -6.30
CA ASN A 143 -3.03 -6.22 -6.50
C ASN A 143 -2.18 -6.41 -7.76
N LEU A 144 -1.65 -7.62 -8.01
CA LEU A 144 -0.96 -7.95 -9.26
C LEU A 144 -1.88 -7.73 -10.48
N CYS A 145 -3.13 -8.16 -10.42
CA CYS A 145 -4.10 -7.89 -11.49
C CYS A 145 -4.24 -6.39 -11.74
N ARG A 146 -4.44 -5.58 -10.71
CA ARG A 146 -4.57 -4.12 -10.84
C ARG A 146 -3.30 -3.48 -11.41
N LYS A 147 -2.13 -3.90 -10.93
CA LYS A 147 -0.82 -3.42 -11.40
C LYS A 147 -0.62 -3.68 -12.89
N HIS A 148 -1.04 -4.83 -13.37
CA HIS A 148 -0.83 -5.27 -14.76
C HIS A 148 -2.05 -5.06 -15.67
N GLY A 149 -3.11 -4.37 -15.20
CA GLY A 149 -4.30 -4.07 -16.00
C GLY A 149 -5.16 -5.29 -16.31
N VAL A 150 -5.08 -6.34 -15.48
CA VAL A 150 -5.96 -7.51 -15.55
C VAL A 150 -7.23 -7.26 -14.74
N ASP A 151 -8.39 -7.54 -15.33
CA ASP A 151 -9.68 -7.30 -14.67
C ASP A 151 -9.83 -8.13 -13.39
N VAL A 152 -10.15 -7.46 -12.28
CA VAL A 152 -10.42 -8.10 -10.98
C VAL A 152 -11.89 -8.49 -10.79
N ASP A 153 -12.76 -8.01 -11.67
CA ASP A 153 -14.19 -8.24 -11.64
C ASP A 153 -14.65 -8.96 -12.92
N ARG A 154 -15.80 -9.62 -12.85
CA ARG A 154 -16.49 -10.21 -14.01
C ARG A 154 -17.92 -9.69 -14.10
N THR A 155 -18.38 -9.45 -15.32
CA THR A 155 -19.77 -9.10 -15.60
C THR A 155 -20.61 -10.36 -15.62
N THR A 156 -21.72 -10.34 -14.90
CA THR A 156 -22.77 -11.40 -14.91
C THR A 156 -24.10 -10.77 -15.28
N PRO A 157 -25.13 -11.57 -15.63
CA PRO A 157 -26.48 -11.03 -15.89
C PRO A 157 -27.07 -10.26 -14.69
N GLN A 158 -26.59 -10.52 -13.49
CA GLN A 158 -27.03 -9.88 -12.24
C GLN A 158 -26.15 -8.67 -11.84
N GLY A 159 -25.14 -8.33 -12.65
CA GLY A 159 -24.23 -7.19 -12.38
C GLY A 159 -22.75 -7.62 -12.33
N THR A 160 -21.92 -6.69 -11.95
CA THR A 160 -20.47 -6.90 -11.80
C THR A 160 -20.16 -7.53 -10.45
N VAL A 161 -19.41 -8.63 -10.43
CA VAL A 161 -19.00 -9.34 -9.22
C VAL A 161 -17.49 -9.58 -9.20
N PRO A 162 -16.83 -9.54 -8.03
CA PRO A 162 -15.42 -9.85 -7.92
C PRO A 162 -15.07 -11.26 -8.40
N LYS A 163 -13.95 -11.39 -9.11
CA LYS A 163 -13.41 -12.72 -9.47
C LYS A 163 -12.88 -13.42 -8.23
N LYS A 164 -13.06 -14.75 -8.20
CA LYS A 164 -12.44 -15.61 -7.18
C LYS A 164 -10.93 -15.70 -7.43
N ALA A 165 -10.17 -16.04 -6.40
CA ALA A 165 -8.71 -16.15 -6.44
C ALA A 165 -8.20 -17.09 -7.55
N ASP A 166 -8.89 -18.22 -7.79
CA ASP A 166 -8.54 -19.16 -8.86
C ASP A 166 -8.65 -18.52 -10.26
N ALA A 167 -9.67 -17.70 -10.48
CA ALA A 167 -9.83 -16.97 -11.75
C ALA A 167 -8.72 -15.92 -11.92
N LEU A 168 -8.38 -15.18 -10.85
CA LEU A 168 -7.27 -14.23 -10.88
C LEU A 168 -5.94 -14.92 -11.18
N ASN A 169 -5.68 -16.09 -10.56
CA ASN A 169 -4.50 -16.91 -10.82
C ASN A 169 -4.42 -17.34 -12.30
N ALA A 170 -5.52 -17.80 -12.87
CA ALA A 170 -5.57 -18.22 -14.28
C ALA A 170 -5.34 -17.02 -15.24
N ASP A 171 -5.97 -15.88 -14.96
CA ASP A 171 -5.86 -14.68 -15.79
C ASP A 171 -4.44 -14.09 -15.76
N LEU A 172 -3.80 -14.03 -14.58
CA LEU A 172 -2.41 -13.59 -14.44
C LEU A 172 -1.42 -14.51 -15.16
N ALA A 173 -1.62 -15.83 -15.09
CA ALA A 173 -0.80 -16.79 -15.83
C ALA A 173 -1.02 -16.65 -17.36
N THR A 174 -2.25 -16.42 -17.81
CA THR A 174 -2.57 -16.18 -19.22
C THR A 174 -1.95 -14.87 -19.72
N ALA A 175 -1.92 -13.84 -18.88
CA ALA A 175 -1.24 -12.57 -19.17
C ALA A 175 0.29 -12.66 -19.11
N GLY A 176 0.86 -13.82 -18.75
CA GLY A 176 2.31 -14.06 -18.71
C GLY A 176 3.02 -13.36 -17.54
N ILE A 177 2.29 -12.97 -16.49
CA ILE A 177 2.86 -12.29 -15.32
C ILE A 177 3.74 -13.25 -14.52
N PHE A 178 3.40 -14.53 -14.51
CA PHE A 178 4.22 -15.61 -13.98
C PHE A 178 4.02 -16.92 -14.77
N GLY A 179 4.93 -17.87 -14.56
CA GLY A 179 4.98 -19.10 -15.32
C GLY A 179 4.03 -20.20 -14.83
N LYS A 180 3.97 -21.30 -15.57
CA LYS A 180 3.13 -22.48 -15.27
C LYS A 180 3.42 -23.09 -13.89
N LEU A 181 4.66 -22.97 -13.39
CA LEU A 181 5.03 -23.51 -12.08
C LEU A 181 4.35 -22.72 -10.97
N ASP A 182 4.45 -21.38 -11.01
CA ASP A 182 3.80 -20.52 -10.03
C ASP A 182 2.27 -20.70 -10.08
N HIS A 183 1.68 -20.77 -11.29
CA HIS A 183 0.25 -21.03 -11.44
C HIS A 183 -0.21 -22.33 -10.73
N LYS A 184 0.54 -23.43 -10.88
CA LYS A 184 0.23 -24.70 -10.20
C LYS A 184 0.41 -24.60 -8.68
N ASN A 185 1.48 -23.97 -8.23
CA ASN A 185 1.74 -23.77 -6.82
C ASN A 185 0.62 -22.94 -6.16
N ILE A 186 0.25 -21.83 -6.79
CA ILE A 186 -0.84 -20.96 -6.31
C ILE A 186 -2.15 -21.75 -6.24
N THR A 187 -2.47 -22.57 -7.24
CA THR A 187 -3.67 -23.44 -7.23
C THR A 187 -3.66 -24.36 -6.00
N ALA A 188 -2.53 -25.02 -5.70
CA ALA A 188 -2.41 -25.90 -4.54
C ALA A 188 -2.51 -25.12 -3.21
N TRP A 189 -1.94 -23.93 -3.14
CA TRP A 189 -2.01 -23.07 -1.96
C TRP A 189 -3.43 -22.57 -1.68
N LEU A 190 -4.17 -22.21 -2.73
CA LEU A 190 -5.58 -21.80 -2.62
C LEU A 190 -6.47 -22.98 -2.20
N ASP A 191 -6.19 -24.20 -2.66
CA ASP A 191 -6.90 -25.42 -2.23
C ASP A 191 -6.71 -25.66 -0.73
N LEU A 192 -5.48 -25.61 -0.23
CA LEU A 192 -5.19 -25.77 1.21
C LEU A 192 -5.91 -24.71 2.04
N ARG A 193 -5.87 -23.44 1.62
CA ARG A 193 -6.61 -22.35 2.29
C ARG A 193 -8.12 -22.61 2.29
N ASN A 194 -8.68 -23.09 1.18
CA ASN A 194 -10.11 -23.41 1.09
C ASN A 194 -10.47 -24.54 2.06
N LYS A 195 -9.66 -25.58 2.16
CA LYS A 195 -9.83 -26.64 3.18
C LYS A 195 -9.85 -26.07 4.59
N ALA A 196 -8.90 -25.19 4.92
CA ALA A 196 -8.85 -24.53 6.21
C ALA A 196 -10.09 -23.66 6.48
N ALA A 197 -10.53 -22.87 5.51
CA ALA A 197 -11.68 -21.98 5.63
C ALA A 197 -13.03 -22.74 5.76
N HIS A 198 -13.10 -23.96 5.22
CA HIS A 198 -14.33 -24.79 5.24
C HIS A 198 -14.33 -25.89 6.30
N GLY A 199 -13.35 -25.90 7.23
CA GLY A 199 -13.35 -26.83 8.36
C GLY A 199 -12.77 -28.21 8.07
N HIS A 200 -12.13 -28.42 6.92
CA HIS A 200 -11.49 -29.69 6.55
C HIS A 200 -10.11 -29.88 7.20
N TYR A 201 -10.03 -29.68 8.51
CA TYR A 201 -8.78 -29.57 9.26
C TYR A 201 -7.93 -30.85 9.30
N ALA A 202 -8.54 -32.02 9.05
CA ALA A 202 -7.84 -33.30 9.00
C ALA A 202 -7.14 -33.60 7.67
N GLU A 203 -7.40 -32.79 6.63
CA GLU A 203 -6.91 -33.03 5.27
C GLU A 203 -5.54 -32.41 4.99
N TYR A 204 -4.95 -31.73 5.97
CA TYR A 204 -3.60 -31.12 5.86
C TYR A 204 -2.90 -31.08 7.23
N THR A 205 -1.56 -31.04 7.18
CA THR A 205 -0.72 -31.06 8.37
C THR A 205 -0.14 -29.67 8.70
N LYS A 206 0.44 -29.53 9.91
CA LYS A 206 1.16 -28.32 10.32
C LYS A 206 2.34 -28.03 9.38
N GLU A 207 3.05 -29.04 8.94
CA GLU A 207 4.21 -28.95 8.04
C GLU A 207 3.78 -28.41 6.66
N GLN A 208 2.63 -28.84 6.15
CA GLN A 208 2.07 -28.30 4.91
C GLN A 208 1.69 -26.83 5.04
N VAL A 209 1.18 -26.39 6.19
CA VAL A 209 0.90 -24.96 6.44
C VAL A 209 2.21 -24.16 6.57
N SER A 210 3.24 -24.72 7.21
CA SER A 210 4.56 -24.09 7.27
C SER A 210 5.17 -23.89 5.88
N LEU A 211 5.06 -24.92 5.01
CA LEU A 211 5.50 -24.82 3.62
C LEU A 211 4.67 -23.82 2.83
N LEU A 212 3.35 -23.79 3.02
CA LEU A 212 2.46 -22.78 2.43
C LEU A 212 2.93 -21.38 2.79
N LEU A 213 3.13 -21.08 4.07
CA LEU A 213 3.54 -19.78 4.58
C LEU A 213 4.87 -19.32 3.96
N SER A 214 5.90 -20.16 4.01
CA SER A 214 7.23 -19.83 3.46
C SER A 214 7.19 -19.62 1.94
N SER A 215 6.42 -20.46 1.22
CA SER A 215 6.32 -20.40 -0.23
C SER A 215 5.54 -19.17 -0.71
N VAL A 216 4.44 -18.82 -0.03
CA VAL A 216 3.67 -17.61 -0.35
C VAL A 216 4.46 -16.36 -0.04
N ARG A 217 5.19 -16.32 1.08
CA ARG A 217 6.11 -15.22 1.43
C ARG A 217 7.18 -15.02 0.34
N ASP A 218 7.81 -16.10 -0.13
CA ASP A 218 8.76 -16.05 -1.26
C ASP A 218 8.10 -15.53 -2.55
N PHE A 219 6.92 -16.03 -2.91
CA PHE A 219 6.20 -15.60 -4.11
C PHE A 219 5.89 -14.10 -4.08
N VAL A 220 5.37 -13.58 -2.96
CA VAL A 220 5.06 -12.15 -2.77
C VAL A 220 6.33 -11.29 -2.88
N THR A 221 7.45 -11.78 -2.34
CA THR A 221 8.74 -11.07 -2.38
C THR A 221 9.32 -11.03 -3.80
N ARG A 222 9.21 -12.13 -4.56
CA ARG A 222 9.74 -12.20 -5.94
C ARG A 222 8.91 -11.43 -6.95
N LEU A 223 7.62 -11.26 -6.71
CA LEU A 223 6.66 -10.60 -7.60
C LEU A 223 5.89 -9.53 -6.81
N PRO A 224 6.49 -8.38 -6.50
CA PRO A 224 5.82 -7.33 -5.76
C PRO A 224 4.65 -6.73 -6.57
N ALA A 225 3.51 -6.51 -5.90
CA ALA A 225 2.25 -6.06 -6.48
C ALA A 225 2.05 -4.55 -6.31
#